data_95005895196af6d51ae31f6ea098b50b
#
_entry.id   95005895196af6d51ae31f6ea098b50b
#
_cell.length_a   1.000
_cell.length_b   1.000
_cell.length_c   1.000
_cell.angle_alpha   90.00
_cell.angle_beta   90.00
_cell.angle_gamma   90.00
#
_symmetry.space_group_name_H-M   'P 1'
#
loop_
_entity.id
_entity.type
_entity.pdbx_description
1 polymer ?
#
loop_
_entity_poly.entity_id
_entity_poly.type
_entity_poly.pdbx_seq_one_letter_code
_entity_poly.pdbx_strand_id
1 'polypeptide(L)'
;MKKIIENFIAEIDRKNSNEPEFMQAVREISENVLPYIVSKDIYHGKNILMRMVEPERVLMFRVNWVDDNGEIQVNRGYRVQMNSAIGPYKGGLRFHPTVNLSILKFLALEQVFKNSLTTLPMGAGKGGSDFDPKGKSDGEVMRFCQSFMTELYRYIGPNTDVPAGDIGVGGREIGYMFGQYKKLKKEFSGVLTGKGLSWGGSLIRPEATGYGTVYFAENMLKHVSDSIKGKTVTISGSGNVAQYAAEKCLHLSAKVISMSDSSGTIFDEEGIDKEKLAFIMNLKNNERGRISEYTKKYPNAKFLKNKTPWDIPCDIALPCATQNELKEKDAKSLINNGCVCVSEGANMPCVPGAIKVFKAHKILYAPGKASNAGGVAVSGLEMAQNSLRYSWSRKEVDSKLQEIMNDIHASCLTHGQEKGWVDYEKGANIAGFIKVADAMLAQGIV
;
A
#
# COMPACT_ATOMS: atom_id res chain seq x y z
N MET A 1 -29.49 -6.47 9.62
CA MET A 1 -28.12 -6.11 9.28
C MET A 1 -28.07 -4.98 8.25
N LYS A 2 -28.65 -5.10 7.06
CA LYS A 2 -28.65 -4.06 6.01
C LYS A 2 -29.01 -2.66 6.53
N LYS A 3 -30.11 -2.52 7.28
CA LYS A 3 -30.56 -1.25 7.87
C LYS A 3 -29.54 -0.65 8.87
N ILE A 4 -28.81 -1.51 9.62
CA ILE A 4 -27.78 -1.04 10.56
C ILE A 4 -26.60 -0.41 9.78
N ILE A 5 -26.17 -1.08 8.71
CA ILE A 5 -25.10 -0.59 7.84
C ILE A 5 -25.53 0.70 7.16
N GLU A 6 -26.73 0.77 6.59
CA GLU A 6 -27.26 1.97 5.93
C GLU A 6 -27.36 3.16 6.90
N ASN A 7 -27.85 2.95 8.12
CA ASN A 7 -27.93 3.99 9.14
C ASN A 7 -26.54 4.51 9.54
N PHE A 8 -25.59 3.60 9.77
CA PHE A 8 -24.21 3.96 10.09
C PHE A 8 -23.58 4.80 8.97
N ILE A 9 -23.70 4.33 7.72
CA ILE A 9 -23.18 5.05 6.56
C ILE A 9 -23.82 6.43 6.42
N ALA A 10 -25.14 6.55 6.59
CA ALA A 10 -25.85 7.83 6.50
C ALA A 10 -25.39 8.82 7.58
N GLU A 11 -25.08 8.34 8.78
CA GLU A 11 -24.56 9.19 9.85
C GLU A 11 -23.17 9.76 9.54
N ILE A 12 -22.27 8.92 8.98
CA ILE A 12 -20.92 9.37 8.56
C ILE A 12 -21.04 10.32 7.36
N ASP A 13 -21.87 9.98 6.35
CA ASP A 13 -22.05 10.76 5.13
C ASP A 13 -22.53 12.19 5.40
N ARG A 14 -23.40 12.37 6.41
CA ARG A 14 -23.88 13.71 6.82
C ARG A 14 -22.75 14.67 7.19
N LYS A 15 -21.63 14.14 7.73
CA LYS A 15 -20.45 14.92 8.10
C LYS A 15 -19.42 15.02 6.96
N ASN A 16 -19.46 14.11 6.01
CA ASN A 16 -18.44 13.90 4.99
C ASN A 16 -19.00 13.86 3.56
N SER A 17 -20.09 14.58 3.29
CA SER A 17 -20.84 14.55 2.01
C SER A 17 -20.00 14.90 0.78
N ASN A 18 -18.92 15.65 0.95
CA ASN A 18 -18.00 16.06 -0.12
C ASN A 18 -16.72 15.22 -0.17
N GLU A 19 -16.72 14.05 0.46
CA GLU A 19 -15.55 13.18 0.58
C GLU A 19 -15.83 11.76 0.00
N PRO A 20 -16.05 11.65 -1.33
CA PRO A 20 -16.51 10.40 -1.95
C PRO A 20 -15.54 9.22 -1.80
N GLU A 21 -14.23 9.46 -1.89
CA GLU A 21 -13.22 8.41 -1.72
C GLU A 21 -13.20 7.88 -0.29
N PHE A 22 -13.31 8.77 0.70
CA PHE A 22 -13.40 8.39 2.10
C PHE A 22 -14.67 7.57 2.37
N MET A 23 -15.83 8.02 1.86
CA MET A 23 -17.09 7.31 2.01
C MET A 23 -17.10 5.93 1.34
N GLN A 24 -16.35 5.76 0.25
CA GLN A 24 -16.18 4.43 -0.38
C GLN A 24 -15.47 3.46 0.58
N ALA A 25 -14.39 3.88 1.23
CA ALA A 25 -13.69 3.05 2.21
C ALA A 25 -14.54 2.74 3.44
N VAL A 26 -15.27 3.73 3.95
CA VAL A 26 -16.20 3.53 5.07
C VAL A 26 -17.25 2.45 4.73
N ARG A 27 -17.81 2.47 3.52
CA ARG A 27 -18.79 1.46 3.08
C ARG A 27 -18.18 0.06 3.05
N GLU A 28 -17.03 -0.10 2.39
CA GLU A 28 -16.32 -1.38 2.26
C GLU A 28 -16.04 -2.02 3.63
N ILE A 29 -15.48 -1.23 4.54
CA ILE A 29 -15.14 -1.69 5.89
C ILE A 29 -16.40 -2.04 6.68
N SER A 30 -17.43 -1.20 6.61
CA SER A 30 -18.67 -1.37 7.38
C SER A 30 -19.42 -2.65 7.01
N GLU A 31 -19.40 -3.06 5.74
CA GLU A 31 -20.04 -4.29 5.26
C GLU A 31 -19.49 -5.55 5.95
N ASN A 32 -18.20 -5.56 6.29
CA ASN A 32 -17.54 -6.69 6.95
C ASN A 32 -17.52 -6.55 8.48
N VAL A 33 -17.27 -5.34 8.99
CA VAL A 33 -17.00 -5.11 10.41
C VAL A 33 -18.27 -4.96 11.24
N LEU A 34 -19.31 -4.28 10.76
CA LEU A 34 -20.56 -4.11 11.52
C LEU A 34 -21.27 -5.45 11.87
N PRO A 35 -21.37 -6.43 10.95
CA PRO A 35 -21.91 -7.74 11.32
C PRO A 35 -21.11 -8.42 12.45
N TYR A 36 -19.79 -8.27 12.43
CA TYR A 36 -18.92 -8.79 13.48
C TYR A 36 -19.15 -8.06 14.83
N ILE A 37 -19.20 -6.73 14.83
CA ILE A 37 -19.49 -5.93 16.03
C ILE A 37 -20.80 -6.35 16.68
N VAL A 38 -21.87 -6.48 15.88
CA VAL A 38 -23.21 -6.87 16.38
C VAL A 38 -23.20 -8.27 17.00
N SER A 39 -22.32 -9.17 16.55
CA SER A 39 -22.18 -10.52 17.09
C SER A 39 -21.37 -10.61 18.38
N LYS A 40 -20.81 -9.49 18.89
CA LYS A 40 -19.89 -9.46 20.03
C LYS A 40 -20.30 -8.43 21.08
N ASP A 41 -20.77 -8.91 22.23
CA ASP A 41 -21.25 -8.05 23.32
C ASP A 41 -20.23 -7.04 23.80
N ILE A 42 -18.93 -7.37 23.76
CA ILE A 42 -17.83 -6.50 24.19
C ILE A 42 -17.81 -5.13 23.47
N TYR A 43 -18.34 -5.06 22.25
CA TYR A 43 -18.39 -3.83 21.44
C TYR A 43 -19.72 -3.09 21.54
N HIS A 44 -20.75 -3.66 22.18
CA HIS A 44 -22.06 -3.03 22.28
C HIS A 44 -22.03 -1.70 23.03
N GLY A 45 -22.68 -0.67 22.46
CA GLY A 45 -22.77 0.65 23.06
C GLY A 45 -21.45 1.45 23.14
N LYS A 46 -20.36 0.95 22.56
CA LYS A 46 -19.04 1.59 22.63
C LYS A 46 -18.70 2.51 21.46
N ASN A 47 -19.53 2.53 20.41
CA ASN A 47 -19.32 3.31 19.19
C ASN A 47 -17.91 3.15 18.58
N ILE A 48 -17.31 1.95 18.71
CA ILE A 48 -15.91 1.71 18.36
C ILE A 48 -15.64 2.04 16.89
N LEU A 49 -16.48 1.53 15.97
CA LEU A 49 -16.27 1.79 14.54
C LEU A 49 -16.48 3.28 14.22
N MET A 50 -17.44 3.96 14.86
CA MET A 50 -17.67 5.40 14.70
C MET A 50 -16.41 6.20 15.09
N ARG A 51 -15.79 5.85 16.22
CA ARG A 51 -14.54 6.46 16.70
C ARG A 51 -13.36 6.11 15.78
N MET A 52 -13.32 4.91 15.22
CA MET A 52 -12.22 4.46 14.34
C MET A 52 -12.24 5.16 12.98
N VAL A 53 -13.43 5.49 12.45
CA VAL A 53 -13.55 6.19 11.15
C VAL A 53 -13.45 7.71 11.29
N GLU A 54 -13.58 8.26 12.49
CA GLU A 54 -13.32 9.69 12.74
C GLU A 54 -11.83 9.91 13.00
N PRO A 55 -11.10 10.74 12.24
CA PRO A 55 -9.70 11.04 12.52
C PRO A 55 -9.50 11.65 13.90
N GLU A 56 -8.48 11.21 14.65
CA GLU A 56 -8.10 11.84 15.91
C GLU A 56 -7.67 13.30 15.70
N ARG A 57 -7.05 13.60 14.55
CA ARG A 57 -6.65 14.96 14.17
C ARG A 57 -6.45 15.10 12.66
N VAL A 58 -6.81 16.25 12.14
CA VAL A 58 -6.48 16.68 10.77
C VAL A 58 -5.70 17.99 10.84
N LEU A 59 -4.52 18.01 10.24
CA LEU A 59 -3.73 19.22 10.04
C LEU A 59 -3.84 19.65 8.59
N MET A 60 -4.14 20.91 8.36
CA MET A 60 -4.13 21.55 7.05
C MET A 60 -3.36 22.86 7.16
N PHE A 61 -2.38 23.06 6.30
CA PHE A 61 -1.49 24.21 6.36
C PHE A 61 -1.09 24.68 4.97
N ARG A 62 -0.69 25.94 4.88
CA ARG A 62 -0.16 26.55 3.67
C ARG A 62 1.32 26.29 3.55
N VAL A 63 1.77 25.95 2.35
CA VAL A 63 3.17 25.73 2.01
C VAL A 63 3.58 26.74 0.96
N ASN A 64 4.35 27.76 1.36
CA ASN A 64 4.89 28.77 0.44
C ASN A 64 6.33 28.39 0.07
N TRP A 65 6.65 28.49 -1.20
CA TRP A 65 8.01 28.23 -1.69
C TRP A 65 8.30 29.07 -2.94
N VAL A 66 9.56 29.21 -3.31
CA VAL A 66 9.99 30.01 -4.47
C VAL A 66 10.48 29.06 -5.56
N ASP A 67 9.98 29.22 -6.78
CA ASP A 67 10.42 28.46 -7.94
C ASP A 67 11.77 28.94 -8.49
N ASP A 68 12.25 28.33 -9.58
CA ASP A 68 13.53 28.70 -10.18
C ASP A 68 13.49 30.03 -10.93
N ASN A 69 12.30 30.58 -11.20
CA ASN A 69 12.11 31.91 -11.78
C ASN A 69 12.06 33.02 -10.72
N GLY A 70 12.11 32.65 -9.43
CA GLY A 70 11.99 33.60 -8.31
C GLY A 70 10.53 33.93 -7.94
N GLU A 71 9.56 33.23 -8.51
CA GLU A 71 8.14 33.45 -8.23
C GLU A 71 7.67 32.67 -7.00
N ILE A 72 6.79 33.31 -6.21
CA ILE A 72 6.22 32.69 -5.01
C ILE A 72 5.09 31.76 -5.40
N GLN A 73 5.26 30.49 -5.05
CA GLN A 73 4.27 29.42 -5.23
C GLN A 73 3.58 29.11 -3.91
N VAL A 74 2.31 28.70 -3.98
CA VAL A 74 1.47 28.40 -2.82
C VAL A 74 0.80 27.04 -3.02
N ASN A 75 1.09 26.10 -2.13
CA ASN A 75 0.44 24.80 -2.08
C ASN A 75 -0.24 24.57 -0.74
N ARG A 76 -1.09 23.56 -0.69
CA ARG A 76 -1.76 23.12 0.53
C ARG A 76 -1.13 21.83 1.02
N GLY A 77 -0.69 21.84 2.28
CA GLY A 77 -0.19 20.66 2.97
C GLY A 77 -1.23 20.05 3.92
N TYR A 78 -1.17 18.73 4.11
CA TYR A 78 -2.06 17.99 4.99
C TYR A 78 -1.33 16.91 5.77
N ARG A 79 -1.84 16.62 7.00
CA ARG A 79 -1.57 15.39 7.73
C ARG A 79 -2.83 14.95 8.45
N VAL A 80 -3.31 13.76 8.11
CA VAL A 80 -4.40 13.07 8.81
C VAL A 80 -3.78 12.09 9.79
N GLN A 81 -3.96 12.32 11.08
CA GLN A 81 -3.63 11.44 12.18
C GLN A 81 -4.91 10.68 12.53
N MET A 82 -4.99 9.44 12.03
CA MET A 82 -6.26 8.72 12.00
C MET A 82 -6.56 7.97 13.28
N ASN A 83 -5.60 7.15 13.74
CA ASN A 83 -5.76 6.35 14.95
C ASN A 83 -4.40 6.00 15.54
N SER A 84 -4.21 6.20 16.82
CA SER A 84 -2.97 5.95 17.56
C SER A 84 -3.07 4.82 18.59
N ALA A 85 -4.19 4.10 18.66
CA ALA A 85 -4.43 3.12 19.70
C ALA A 85 -3.38 1.99 19.79
N ILE A 86 -2.73 1.65 18.67
CA ILE A 86 -1.72 0.57 18.62
C ILE A 86 -0.28 1.05 18.41
N GLY A 87 -0.06 2.36 18.43
CA GLY A 87 1.30 2.94 18.27
C GLY A 87 1.28 4.32 17.60
N PRO A 88 2.45 4.92 17.36
CA PRO A 88 2.55 6.22 16.71
C PRO A 88 1.90 6.18 15.33
N TYR A 89 1.29 7.31 14.91
CA TYR A 89 0.71 7.40 13.57
C TYR A 89 1.75 7.04 12.50
N LYS A 90 1.38 6.22 11.55
CA LYS A 90 2.30 5.73 10.51
C LYS A 90 1.61 5.70 9.16
N GLY A 91 2.25 6.29 8.16
CA GLY A 91 1.79 6.26 6.77
C GLY A 91 2.43 7.32 5.91
N GLY A 92 2.31 7.14 4.59
CA GLY A 92 3.04 7.93 3.60
C GLY A 92 2.58 9.39 3.45
N LEU A 93 3.45 10.18 2.83
CA LEU A 93 3.14 11.50 2.28
C LEU A 93 3.04 11.36 0.76
N ARG A 94 1.99 11.93 0.17
CA ARG A 94 1.76 11.95 -1.28
C ARG A 94 1.90 13.36 -1.81
N PHE A 95 2.73 13.57 -2.83
CA PHE A 95 2.80 14.84 -3.56
C PHE A 95 2.25 14.63 -4.97
N HIS A 96 1.04 15.13 -5.19
CA HIS A 96 0.35 14.99 -6.47
C HIS A 96 -0.78 16.04 -6.58
N PRO A 97 -1.04 16.63 -7.75
CA PRO A 97 -2.08 17.67 -7.92
C PRO A 97 -3.49 17.26 -7.49
N THR A 98 -3.79 15.96 -7.49
CA THR A 98 -5.10 15.44 -7.07
C THR A 98 -5.28 15.29 -5.57
N VAL A 99 -4.24 15.54 -4.77
CA VAL A 99 -4.31 15.38 -3.31
C VAL A 99 -5.32 16.35 -2.72
N ASN A 100 -6.27 15.79 -2.00
CA ASN A 100 -7.28 16.49 -1.22
C ASN A 100 -7.57 15.76 0.09
N LEU A 101 -8.39 16.33 0.95
CA LEU A 101 -8.68 15.74 2.26
C LEU A 101 -9.41 14.39 2.16
N SER A 102 -10.36 14.25 1.23
CA SER A 102 -11.10 12.99 1.02
C SER A 102 -10.15 11.82 0.71
N ILE A 103 -9.24 12.01 -0.25
CA ILE A 103 -8.22 11.01 -0.61
C ILE A 103 -7.32 10.67 0.60
N LEU A 104 -6.91 11.67 1.37
CA LEU A 104 -6.02 11.42 2.51
C LEU A 104 -6.73 10.74 3.69
N LYS A 105 -7.99 11.07 3.97
CA LYS A 105 -8.82 10.37 4.96
C LYS A 105 -9.08 8.93 4.55
N PHE A 106 -9.43 8.70 3.28
CA PHE A 106 -9.54 7.36 2.70
C PHE A 106 -8.27 6.54 2.95
N LEU A 107 -7.12 7.05 2.50
CA LEU A 107 -5.84 6.36 2.64
C LEU A 107 -5.42 6.18 4.10
N ALA A 108 -5.76 7.11 5.00
CA ALA A 108 -5.47 7.01 6.42
C ALA A 108 -6.34 5.92 7.09
N LEU A 109 -7.62 5.82 6.74
CA LEU A 109 -8.51 4.78 7.23
C LEU A 109 -8.05 3.38 6.77
N GLU A 110 -7.73 3.21 5.48
CA GLU A 110 -7.14 1.98 4.96
C GLU A 110 -5.84 1.60 5.69
N GLN A 111 -5.06 2.62 6.08
CA GLN A 111 -3.80 2.41 6.80
C GLN A 111 -4.03 1.87 8.22
N VAL A 112 -5.17 2.17 8.88
CA VAL A 112 -5.54 1.60 10.20
C VAL A 112 -5.57 0.08 10.10
N PHE A 113 -6.29 -0.45 9.11
CA PHE A 113 -6.44 -1.89 8.91
C PHE A 113 -5.14 -2.55 8.43
N LYS A 114 -4.40 -1.89 7.54
CA LYS A 114 -3.13 -2.39 7.02
C LYS A 114 -2.06 -2.49 8.11
N ASN A 115 -1.86 -1.43 8.91
CA ASN A 115 -0.82 -1.41 9.94
C ASN A 115 -1.12 -2.40 11.05
N SER A 116 -2.37 -2.53 11.46
CA SER A 116 -2.77 -3.46 12.50
C SER A 116 -2.48 -4.92 12.13
N LEU A 117 -2.58 -5.29 10.86
CA LEU A 117 -2.28 -6.64 10.39
C LEU A 117 -0.79 -6.99 10.52
N THR A 118 0.13 -6.01 10.46
CA THR A 118 1.58 -6.26 10.51
C THR A 118 2.10 -6.75 11.86
N THR A 119 1.26 -6.83 12.89
CA THR A 119 1.63 -7.13 14.29
C THR A 119 2.53 -6.09 14.97
N LEU A 120 3.13 -5.18 14.20
CA LEU A 120 4.01 -4.14 14.71
C LEU A 120 3.22 -3.00 15.40
N PRO A 121 3.83 -2.32 16.40
CA PRO A 121 3.18 -1.24 17.14
C PRO A 121 3.17 0.06 16.32
N MET A 122 2.25 0.14 15.38
CA MET A 122 2.07 1.29 14.48
C MET A 122 0.60 1.65 14.38
N GLY A 123 0.27 2.87 14.76
CA GLY A 123 -1.02 3.50 14.45
C GLY A 123 -1.12 3.86 12.96
N ALA A 124 -2.03 4.74 12.60
CA ALA A 124 -2.27 5.10 11.22
C ALA A 124 -2.37 6.61 10.99
N GLY A 125 -1.73 7.07 9.93
CA GLY A 125 -1.82 8.43 9.44
C GLY A 125 -1.50 8.50 7.96
N LYS A 126 -1.91 9.59 7.32
CA LYS A 126 -1.63 9.87 5.92
C LYS A 126 -1.48 11.37 5.71
N GLY A 127 -0.64 11.77 4.80
CA GLY A 127 -0.47 13.20 4.50
C GLY A 127 -0.06 13.44 3.07
N GLY A 128 0.19 14.70 2.76
CA GLY A 128 0.65 15.08 1.44
C GLY A 128 0.34 16.52 1.08
N SER A 129 0.46 16.81 -0.20
CA SER A 129 0.22 18.12 -0.78
C SER A 129 -0.25 17.99 -2.23
N ASP A 130 -0.97 19.02 -2.70
CA ASP A 130 -1.30 19.23 -4.10
C ASP A 130 -0.10 19.64 -4.97
N PHE A 131 1.10 19.68 -4.41
CA PHE A 131 2.36 19.92 -5.12
C PHE A 131 2.66 18.78 -6.11
N ASP A 132 3.01 19.15 -7.35
CA ASP A 132 3.47 18.20 -8.37
C ASP A 132 5.00 18.27 -8.50
N PRO A 133 5.75 17.25 -8.05
CA PRO A 133 7.21 17.22 -8.19
C PRO A 133 7.65 16.90 -9.63
N LYS A 134 6.73 16.50 -10.50
CA LYS A 134 7.05 16.13 -11.88
C LYS A 134 7.46 17.37 -12.68
N GLY A 135 8.62 17.29 -13.31
CA GLY A 135 9.18 18.40 -14.10
C GLY A 135 9.80 19.54 -13.29
N LYS A 136 9.81 19.41 -11.94
CA LYS A 136 10.48 20.36 -11.06
C LYS A 136 11.97 20.03 -10.89
N SER A 137 12.79 21.07 -10.75
CA SER A 137 14.21 20.92 -10.43
C SER A 137 14.41 20.35 -9.01
N ASP A 138 15.59 19.80 -8.74
CA ASP A 138 15.94 19.35 -7.39
C ASP A 138 15.94 20.51 -6.38
N GLY A 139 16.31 21.72 -6.82
CA GLY A 139 16.25 22.94 -6.02
C GLY A 139 14.83 23.34 -5.64
N GLU A 140 13.89 23.28 -6.58
CA GLU A 140 12.46 23.53 -6.33
C GLU A 140 11.87 22.54 -5.35
N VAL A 141 12.11 21.23 -5.60
CA VAL A 141 11.62 20.16 -4.72
C VAL A 141 12.22 20.28 -3.31
N MET A 142 13.50 20.65 -3.20
CA MET A 142 14.12 20.88 -1.90
C MET A 142 13.47 22.05 -1.15
N ARG A 143 13.27 23.20 -1.79
CA ARG A 143 12.62 24.36 -1.18
C ARG A 143 11.20 24.04 -0.74
N PHE A 144 10.44 23.34 -1.58
CA PHE A 144 9.10 22.88 -1.21
C PHE A 144 9.13 21.95 0.00
N CYS A 145 9.96 20.90 0.00
CA CYS A 145 10.09 19.94 1.12
C CYS A 145 10.51 20.63 2.43
N GLN A 146 11.40 21.59 2.38
CA GLN A 146 11.82 22.36 3.55
C GLN A 146 10.68 23.21 4.11
N SER A 147 9.93 23.89 3.25
CA SER A 147 8.76 24.67 3.65
C SER A 147 7.66 23.77 4.24
N PHE A 148 7.34 22.66 3.56
CA PHE A 148 6.37 21.67 4.04
C PHE A 148 6.74 21.14 5.44
N MET A 149 8.01 20.79 5.64
CA MET A 149 8.48 20.28 6.92
C MET A 149 8.52 21.35 8.01
N THR A 150 8.74 22.62 7.67
CA THR A 150 8.70 23.74 8.62
C THR A 150 7.31 23.88 9.28
N GLU A 151 6.25 23.56 8.57
CA GLU A 151 4.90 23.51 9.14
C GLU A 151 4.63 22.20 9.91
N LEU A 152 5.07 21.06 9.37
CA LEU A 152 4.72 19.74 9.89
C LEU A 152 5.54 19.30 11.11
N TYR A 153 6.78 19.76 11.28
CA TYR A 153 7.75 19.20 12.25
C TYR A 153 7.26 19.17 13.71
N ARG A 154 6.37 20.08 14.09
CA ARG A 154 5.83 20.16 15.47
C ARG A 154 4.91 18.99 15.82
N TYR A 155 4.35 18.34 14.82
CA TYR A 155 3.28 17.34 14.97
C TYR A 155 3.76 15.92 14.70
N ILE A 156 5.03 15.76 14.29
CA ILE A 156 5.64 14.46 13.98
C ILE A 156 6.86 14.19 14.86
N GLY A 157 7.22 12.93 14.97
CA GLY A 157 8.35 12.47 15.76
C GLY A 157 8.38 10.94 15.86
N PRO A 158 9.51 10.36 16.30
CA PRO A 158 9.69 8.90 16.32
C PRO A 158 8.65 8.16 17.17
N ASN A 159 8.10 8.80 18.19
CA ASN A 159 7.13 8.23 19.13
C ASN A 159 5.72 8.82 18.99
N THR A 160 5.50 9.73 18.04
CA THR A 160 4.22 10.43 17.86
C THR A 160 3.62 10.11 16.49
N ASP A 161 4.36 10.43 15.44
CA ASP A 161 3.92 10.30 14.05
C ASP A 161 5.13 10.14 13.13
N VAL A 162 5.21 9.03 12.41
CA VAL A 162 6.35 8.69 11.54
C VAL A 162 5.90 8.59 10.09
N PRO A 163 5.95 9.70 9.32
CA PRO A 163 5.63 9.69 7.91
C PRO A 163 6.60 8.83 7.08
N ALA A 164 6.18 8.46 5.88
CA ALA A 164 6.97 7.72 4.89
C ALA A 164 6.76 8.29 3.48
N GLY A 165 7.40 7.70 2.49
CA GLY A 165 7.13 7.99 1.08
C GLY A 165 5.83 7.37 0.58
N ASP A 166 5.29 7.97 -0.47
CA ASP A 166 4.17 7.52 -1.30
C ASP A 166 4.31 8.14 -2.70
N ILE A 167 3.27 8.18 -3.52
CA ILE A 167 3.32 8.81 -4.86
C ILE A 167 3.92 10.22 -4.77
N GLY A 168 4.93 10.49 -5.60
CA GLY A 168 5.63 11.78 -5.65
C GLY A 168 6.57 12.06 -4.47
N VAL A 169 6.76 11.09 -3.56
CA VAL A 169 7.67 11.19 -2.41
C VAL A 169 8.56 9.96 -2.33
N GLY A 170 9.74 10.07 -2.87
CA GLY A 170 10.78 9.03 -2.83
C GLY A 170 11.90 9.37 -1.83
N GLY A 171 13.05 8.68 -1.98
CA GLY A 171 14.21 8.89 -1.11
C GLY A 171 14.76 10.31 -1.14
N ARG A 172 14.66 11.01 -2.30
CA ARG A 172 15.07 12.42 -2.44
C ARG A 172 14.22 13.34 -1.54
N GLU A 173 12.90 13.26 -1.64
CA GLU A 173 11.97 14.08 -0.85
C GLU A 173 12.09 13.76 0.64
N ILE A 174 12.18 12.47 0.99
CA ILE A 174 12.44 12.04 2.38
C ILE A 174 13.75 12.63 2.90
N GLY A 175 14.79 12.65 2.09
CA GLY A 175 16.07 13.26 2.45
C GLY A 175 15.97 14.74 2.76
N TYR A 176 15.32 15.52 1.88
CA TYR A 176 15.13 16.96 2.09
C TYR A 176 14.28 17.26 3.33
N MET A 177 13.20 16.50 3.53
CA MET A 177 12.34 16.64 4.71
C MET A 177 13.06 16.23 6.00
N PHE A 178 13.83 15.14 5.98
CA PHE A 178 14.61 14.71 7.15
C PHE A 178 15.70 15.73 7.52
N GLY A 179 16.41 16.27 6.54
CA GLY A 179 17.41 17.31 6.76
C GLY A 179 16.82 18.57 7.44
N GLN A 180 15.66 19.00 6.99
CA GLN A 180 14.95 20.13 7.59
C GLN A 180 14.43 19.82 9.00
N TYR A 181 13.83 18.65 9.21
CA TYR A 181 13.39 18.21 10.54
C TYR A 181 14.54 18.19 11.54
N LYS A 182 15.67 17.53 11.15
CA LYS A 182 16.88 17.47 11.98
C LYS A 182 17.40 18.86 12.36
N LYS A 183 17.38 19.82 11.42
CA LYS A 183 17.79 21.20 11.64
C LYS A 183 16.88 21.90 12.66
N LEU A 184 15.56 21.75 12.54
CA LEU A 184 14.58 22.42 13.39
C LEU A 184 14.52 21.82 14.80
N LYS A 185 14.54 20.49 14.92
CA LYS A 185 14.49 19.76 16.19
C LYS A 185 15.84 19.67 16.90
N LYS A 186 16.94 19.83 16.17
CA LYS A 186 18.32 19.57 16.64
C LYS A 186 18.52 18.13 17.13
N GLU A 187 17.82 17.19 16.51
CA GLU A 187 17.83 15.77 16.85
C GLU A 187 18.08 14.92 15.61
N PHE A 188 18.88 13.87 15.75
CA PHE A 188 18.95 12.76 14.79
C PHE A 188 18.09 11.60 15.33
N SER A 189 16.85 11.53 14.88
CA SER A 189 15.85 10.59 15.43
C SER A 189 15.29 9.65 14.35
N GLY A 190 14.48 8.67 14.76
CA GLY A 190 13.77 7.74 13.88
C GLY A 190 12.53 8.30 13.21
N VAL A 191 12.39 9.63 13.12
CA VAL A 191 11.33 10.25 12.34
C VAL A 191 11.51 9.99 10.85
N LEU A 192 10.43 9.81 10.10
CA LEU A 192 10.40 9.43 8.70
C LEU A 192 10.98 8.03 8.44
N THR A 193 10.40 7.30 7.50
CA THR A 193 10.95 6.06 6.97
C THR A 193 11.10 6.12 5.45
N GLY A 194 11.92 5.23 4.89
CA GLY A 194 12.39 5.34 3.52
C GLY A 194 13.67 6.18 3.40
N LYS A 195 14.41 6.27 4.50
CA LYS A 195 15.71 6.96 4.56
C LYS A 195 16.79 6.22 3.77
N GLY A 196 17.83 6.92 3.39
CA GLY A 196 19.02 6.31 2.80
C GLY A 196 19.76 5.43 3.80
N LEU A 197 20.40 4.36 3.32
CA LEU A 197 21.09 3.38 4.17
C LEU A 197 22.17 3.99 5.07
N SER A 198 22.85 5.02 4.59
CA SER A 198 23.92 5.71 5.34
C SER A 198 23.40 6.60 6.49
N TRP A 199 22.09 6.81 6.60
CA TRP A 199 21.50 7.70 7.61
C TRP A 199 20.17 7.17 8.18
N GLY A 200 20.12 5.85 8.41
CA GLY A 200 19.07 5.20 9.19
C GLY A 200 18.01 4.47 8.37
N GLY A 201 18.22 4.28 7.06
CA GLY A 201 17.35 3.47 6.22
C GLY A 201 17.50 1.97 6.45
N SER A 202 16.54 1.18 6.02
CA SER A 202 16.55 -0.28 6.10
C SER A 202 16.79 -0.92 4.73
N LEU A 203 17.57 -1.98 4.71
CA LEU A 203 17.63 -2.91 3.59
C LEU A 203 16.23 -3.51 3.33
N ILE A 204 15.99 -4.04 2.14
CA ILE A 204 14.71 -4.62 1.70
C ILE A 204 13.55 -3.59 1.62
N ARG A 205 13.74 -2.33 2.01
CA ARG A 205 12.64 -1.36 1.95
C ARG A 205 12.09 -1.11 0.53
N PRO A 206 12.93 -0.95 -0.52
CA PRO A 206 12.45 -0.84 -1.90
C PRO A 206 11.70 -2.08 -2.37
N GLU A 207 12.18 -3.26 -2.02
CA GLU A 207 11.67 -4.57 -2.44
C GLU A 207 10.37 -4.96 -1.72
N ALA A 208 10.19 -4.47 -0.52
CA ALA A 208 9.26 -5.02 0.49
C ALA A 208 7.81 -5.15 0.04
N THR A 209 7.28 -4.19 -0.74
CA THR A 209 5.90 -4.25 -1.21
C THR A 209 5.70 -5.37 -2.22
N GLY A 210 6.58 -5.46 -3.23
CA GLY A 210 6.55 -6.52 -4.23
C GLY A 210 6.80 -7.90 -3.60
N TYR A 211 7.80 -8.00 -2.72
CA TYR A 211 8.10 -9.23 -1.99
C TYR A 211 6.92 -9.70 -1.13
N GLY A 212 6.31 -8.78 -0.36
CA GLY A 212 5.15 -9.09 0.46
C GLY A 212 3.97 -9.62 -0.35
N THR A 213 3.70 -8.99 -1.50
CA THR A 213 2.63 -9.42 -2.42
C THR A 213 2.83 -10.87 -2.87
N VAL A 214 4.06 -11.26 -3.18
CA VAL A 214 4.39 -12.63 -3.63
C VAL A 214 4.40 -13.61 -2.45
N TYR A 215 4.91 -13.22 -1.28
CA TYR A 215 4.85 -14.06 -0.07
C TYR A 215 3.41 -14.37 0.33
N PHE A 216 2.52 -13.38 0.23
CA PHE A 216 1.10 -13.60 0.53
C PHE A 216 0.44 -14.55 -0.49
N ALA A 217 0.75 -14.40 -1.79
CA ALA A 217 0.28 -15.32 -2.83
C ALA A 217 0.76 -16.76 -2.58
N GLU A 218 2.05 -16.94 -2.25
CA GLU A 218 2.61 -18.24 -1.90
C GLU A 218 1.94 -18.86 -0.66
N ASN A 219 1.62 -18.05 0.36
CA ASN A 219 0.90 -18.52 1.54
C ASN A 219 -0.52 -18.98 1.22
N MET A 220 -1.23 -18.24 0.34
CA MET A 220 -2.56 -18.66 -0.13
C MET A 220 -2.52 -19.99 -0.88
N LEU A 221 -1.53 -20.17 -1.76
CA LEU A 221 -1.33 -21.42 -2.50
C LEU A 221 -1.00 -22.58 -1.55
N LYS A 222 -0.08 -22.39 -0.59
CA LYS A 222 0.24 -23.40 0.43
C LYS A 222 -0.96 -23.84 1.24
N HIS A 223 -1.88 -22.92 1.53
CA HIS A 223 -3.10 -23.25 2.27
C HIS A 223 -3.98 -24.28 1.52
N VAL A 224 -3.93 -24.27 0.20
CA VAL A 224 -4.64 -25.25 -0.65
C VAL A 224 -3.72 -26.38 -1.16
N SER A 225 -2.59 -26.62 -0.50
CA SER A 225 -1.58 -27.63 -0.84
C SER A 225 -0.97 -27.46 -2.25
N ASP A 226 -0.82 -26.23 -2.69
CA ASP A 226 -0.19 -25.82 -3.95
C ASP A 226 1.04 -24.94 -3.70
N SER A 227 1.75 -24.50 -4.72
CA SER A 227 2.88 -23.60 -4.61
C SER A 227 3.03 -22.73 -5.86
N ILE A 228 3.75 -21.61 -5.71
CA ILE A 228 4.05 -20.69 -6.82
C ILE A 228 5.06 -21.29 -7.83
N LYS A 229 5.83 -22.30 -7.41
CA LYS A 229 6.88 -22.91 -8.22
C LYS A 229 6.31 -23.47 -9.53
N GLY A 230 6.89 -23.06 -10.65
CA GLY A 230 6.51 -23.51 -11.99
C GLY A 230 5.25 -22.85 -12.55
N LYS A 231 4.53 -22.05 -11.78
CA LYS A 231 3.34 -21.35 -12.24
C LYS A 231 3.66 -20.16 -13.13
N THR A 232 2.77 -19.87 -14.06
CA THR A 232 2.82 -18.67 -14.90
C THR A 232 2.23 -17.48 -14.18
N VAL A 233 2.94 -16.36 -14.19
CA VAL A 233 2.57 -15.14 -13.46
C VAL A 233 2.45 -13.96 -14.41
N THR A 234 1.30 -13.31 -14.36
CA THR A 234 1.01 -12.05 -15.06
C THR A 234 1.08 -10.88 -14.08
N ILE A 235 1.85 -9.85 -14.42
CA ILE A 235 2.05 -8.66 -13.57
C ILE A 235 1.65 -7.42 -14.35
N SER A 236 0.84 -6.54 -13.77
CA SER A 236 0.65 -5.20 -14.29
C SER A 236 1.65 -4.21 -13.68
N GLY A 237 1.94 -3.15 -14.42
CA GLY A 237 2.94 -2.17 -14.01
C GLY A 237 4.37 -2.56 -14.40
N SER A 238 5.27 -1.60 -14.28
CA SER A 238 6.71 -1.72 -14.46
C SER A 238 7.47 -0.81 -13.49
N GLY A 239 6.76 -0.32 -12.46
CA GLY A 239 7.34 0.46 -11.38
C GLY A 239 7.92 -0.45 -10.28
N ASN A 240 8.27 0.17 -9.14
CA ASN A 240 8.95 -0.48 -8.03
C ASN A 240 8.25 -1.78 -7.56
N VAL A 241 6.95 -1.74 -7.32
CA VAL A 241 6.20 -2.92 -6.83
C VAL A 241 6.24 -4.06 -7.84
N ALA A 242 5.97 -3.77 -9.12
CA ALA A 242 5.96 -4.76 -10.19
C ALA A 242 7.35 -5.39 -10.42
N GLN A 243 8.42 -4.57 -10.42
CA GLN A 243 9.80 -5.03 -10.59
C GLN A 243 10.19 -6.03 -9.50
N TYR A 244 9.93 -5.70 -8.23
CA TYR A 244 10.29 -6.57 -7.12
C TYR A 244 9.33 -7.74 -6.91
N ALA A 245 8.07 -7.63 -7.32
CA ALA A 245 7.19 -8.79 -7.42
C ALA A 245 7.72 -9.78 -8.46
N ALA A 246 8.13 -9.30 -9.64
CA ALA A 246 8.75 -10.14 -10.66
C ALA A 246 10.04 -10.80 -10.14
N GLU A 247 10.93 -10.03 -9.49
CA GLU A 247 12.16 -10.57 -8.91
C GLU A 247 11.89 -11.69 -7.90
N LYS A 248 10.92 -11.50 -6.99
CA LYS A 248 10.58 -12.52 -6.00
C LYS A 248 9.92 -13.73 -6.63
N CYS A 249 9.07 -13.57 -7.64
CA CYS A 249 8.52 -14.69 -8.43
C CYS A 249 9.65 -15.54 -9.04
N LEU A 250 10.65 -14.91 -9.65
CA LEU A 250 11.82 -15.60 -10.21
C LEU A 250 12.62 -16.34 -9.13
N HIS A 251 12.82 -15.75 -7.96
CA HIS A 251 13.49 -16.39 -6.82
C HIS A 251 12.74 -17.64 -6.33
N LEU A 252 11.42 -17.66 -6.44
CA LEU A 252 10.57 -18.80 -6.08
C LEU A 252 10.32 -19.75 -7.26
N SER A 253 11.04 -19.59 -8.36
CA SER A 253 10.96 -20.43 -9.56
C SER A 253 9.59 -20.39 -10.26
N ALA A 254 8.88 -19.27 -10.19
CA ALA A 254 7.73 -19.01 -11.03
C ALA A 254 8.16 -18.39 -12.37
N LYS A 255 7.31 -18.48 -13.37
CA LYS A 255 7.54 -17.95 -14.72
C LYS A 255 6.74 -16.65 -14.91
N VAL A 256 7.43 -15.51 -14.86
CA VAL A 256 6.81 -14.21 -15.14
C VAL A 256 6.70 -14.02 -16.66
N ILE A 257 5.49 -13.82 -17.18
CA ILE A 257 5.22 -13.75 -18.62
C ILE A 257 4.78 -12.38 -19.12
N SER A 258 4.47 -11.44 -18.22
CA SER A 258 4.08 -10.09 -18.62
C SER A 258 4.46 -9.03 -17.60
N MET A 259 4.71 -7.82 -18.11
CA MET A 259 4.74 -6.56 -17.36
C MET A 259 4.10 -5.47 -18.24
N SER A 260 3.64 -4.36 -17.63
CA SER A 260 2.95 -3.32 -18.39
C SER A 260 3.31 -1.91 -17.95
N ASP A 261 3.01 -0.93 -18.77
CA ASP A 261 2.90 0.48 -18.38
C ASP A 261 1.68 1.14 -19.07
N SER A 262 1.56 2.46 -18.95
CA SER A 262 0.43 3.19 -19.53
C SER A 262 0.34 3.11 -21.07
N SER A 263 1.36 2.61 -21.76
CA SER A 263 1.36 2.43 -23.21
C SER A 263 0.87 1.05 -23.67
N GLY A 264 0.88 0.06 -22.75
CA GLY A 264 0.45 -1.31 -23.05
C GLY A 264 1.21 -2.36 -22.23
N THR A 265 1.12 -3.61 -22.68
CA THR A 265 1.66 -4.78 -21.99
C THR A 265 2.66 -5.50 -22.87
N ILE A 266 3.81 -5.90 -22.31
CA ILE A 266 4.68 -6.90 -22.92
C ILE A 266 4.20 -8.29 -22.53
N PHE A 267 4.17 -9.19 -23.51
CA PHE A 267 3.92 -10.62 -23.31
C PHE A 267 5.10 -11.40 -23.87
N ASP A 268 5.81 -12.07 -23.01
CA ASP A 268 6.95 -12.92 -23.33
C ASP A 268 6.62 -14.36 -22.95
N GLU A 269 6.28 -15.16 -23.95
CA GLU A 269 5.88 -16.55 -23.75
C GLU A 269 7.04 -17.43 -23.22
N GLU A 270 8.29 -17.05 -23.52
CA GLU A 270 9.49 -17.73 -22.98
C GLU A 270 9.71 -17.39 -21.48
N GLY A 271 9.14 -16.28 -21.03
CA GLY A 271 9.27 -15.76 -19.67
C GLY A 271 10.33 -14.66 -19.57
N ILE A 272 10.09 -13.76 -18.61
CA ILE A 272 11.01 -12.69 -18.21
C ILE A 272 11.95 -13.28 -17.17
N ASP A 273 13.19 -13.57 -17.53
CA ASP A 273 14.24 -14.03 -16.64
C ASP A 273 14.97 -12.87 -15.92
N LYS A 274 16.04 -13.17 -15.19
CA LYS A 274 16.82 -12.16 -14.45
C LYS A 274 17.47 -11.10 -15.36
N GLU A 275 17.96 -11.49 -16.53
CA GLU A 275 18.61 -10.57 -17.48
C GLU A 275 17.55 -9.64 -18.09
N LYS A 276 16.44 -10.21 -18.55
CA LYS A 276 15.30 -9.48 -19.10
C LYS A 276 14.69 -8.51 -18.06
N LEU A 277 14.58 -8.95 -16.80
CA LEU A 277 14.11 -8.08 -15.70
C LEU A 277 15.11 -6.95 -15.42
N ALA A 278 16.40 -7.22 -15.40
CA ALA A 278 17.43 -6.17 -15.23
C ALA A 278 17.37 -5.12 -16.35
N PHE A 279 17.12 -5.57 -17.59
CA PHE A 279 16.87 -4.64 -18.71
C PHE A 279 15.65 -3.75 -18.46
N ILE A 280 14.53 -4.33 -18.01
CA ILE A 280 13.30 -3.56 -17.69
C ILE A 280 13.59 -2.55 -16.56
N MET A 281 14.30 -2.98 -15.52
CA MET A 281 14.66 -2.10 -14.41
C MET A 281 15.52 -0.92 -14.86
N ASN A 282 16.54 -1.17 -15.70
CA ASN A 282 17.36 -0.10 -16.26
C ASN A 282 16.54 0.86 -17.14
N LEU A 283 15.74 0.31 -18.06
CA LEU A 283 14.87 1.07 -18.94
C LEU A 283 13.92 2.00 -18.16
N LYS A 284 13.30 1.50 -17.08
CA LYS A 284 12.31 2.27 -16.30
C LYS A 284 12.94 3.24 -15.30
N ASN A 285 13.99 2.82 -14.61
CA ASN A 285 14.54 3.57 -13.48
C ASN A 285 15.59 4.61 -13.91
N ASN A 286 16.41 4.28 -14.92
CA ASN A 286 17.51 5.12 -15.39
C ASN A 286 17.14 5.87 -16.67
N GLU A 287 16.67 5.17 -17.70
CA GLU A 287 16.37 5.75 -19.01
C GLU A 287 14.98 6.40 -19.07
N ARG A 288 14.08 6.08 -18.13
CA ARG A 288 12.68 6.54 -18.09
C ARG A 288 11.90 6.22 -19.38
N GLY A 289 12.30 5.13 -20.07
CA GLY A 289 11.73 4.66 -21.31
C GLY A 289 10.36 3.99 -21.16
N ARG A 290 9.77 3.61 -22.29
CA ARG A 290 8.49 2.88 -22.35
C ARG A 290 8.72 1.39 -22.40
N ILE A 291 7.82 0.61 -21.75
CA ILE A 291 7.93 -0.86 -21.72
C ILE A 291 7.94 -1.48 -23.14
N SER A 292 7.35 -0.80 -24.11
CA SER A 292 7.34 -1.23 -25.52
C SER A 292 8.75 -1.39 -26.13
N GLU A 293 9.76 -0.73 -25.57
CA GLU A 293 11.14 -0.84 -26.03
C GLU A 293 11.77 -2.21 -25.75
N TYR A 294 11.18 -2.96 -24.83
CA TYR A 294 11.55 -4.33 -24.52
C TYR A 294 11.56 -5.21 -25.78
N THR A 295 10.54 -5.11 -26.65
CA THR A 295 10.43 -5.93 -27.87
C THR A 295 11.45 -5.58 -28.96
N LYS A 296 12.13 -4.43 -28.86
CA LYS A 296 13.25 -4.11 -29.74
C LYS A 296 14.48 -4.97 -29.42
N LYS A 297 14.70 -5.27 -28.11
CA LYS A 297 15.80 -6.11 -27.65
C LYS A 297 15.44 -7.60 -27.67
N TYR A 298 14.18 -7.92 -27.37
CA TYR A 298 13.66 -9.29 -27.29
C TYR A 298 12.51 -9.48 -28.29
N PRO A 299 12.82 -9.72 -29.59
CA PRO A 299 11.83 -9.71 -30.67
C PRO A 299 10.82 -10.87 -30.63
N ASN A 300 11.11 -11.94 -29.89
CA ASN A 300 10.15 -13.04 -29.67
C ASN A 300 8.99 -12.64 -28.76
N ALA A 301 9.15 -11.60 -27.96
CA ALA A 301 8.09 -11.06 -27.14
C ALA A 301 7.13 -10.17 -27.95
N LYS A 302 5.88 -10.10 -27.52
CA LYS A 302 4.83 -9.28 -28.16
C LYS A 302 4.55 -8.03 -27.33
N PHE A 303 4.33 -6.90 -27.98
CA PHE A 303 3.81 -5.71 -27.34
C PHE A 303 2.32 -5.52 -27.67
N LEU A 304 1.49 -5.57 -26.66
CA LEU A 304 0.04 -5.42 -26.74
C LEU A 304 -0.30 -3.96 -26.43
N LYS A 305 -0.31 -3.11 -27.46
CA LYS A 305 -0.54 -1.67 -27.33
C LYS A 305 -1.91 -1.37 -26.71
N ASN A 306 -1.94 -0.48 -25.72
CA ASN A 306 -3.15 -0.06 -24.99
C ASN A 306 -3.94 -1.22 -24.35
N LYS A 307 -3.30 -2.37 -24.08
CA LYS A 307 -3.90 -3.51 -23.42
C LYS A 307 -3.34 -3.68 -22.02
N THR A 308 -4.22 -4.10 -21.09
CA THR A 308 -3.83 -4.65 -19.80
C THR A 308 -3.47 -6.13 -19.95
N PRO A 309 -2.75 -6.74 -18.98
CA PRO A 309 -2.32 -8.14 -19.10
C PRO A 309 -3.41 -9.18 -18.81
N TRP A 310 -4.63 -8.79 -18.49
CA TRP A 310 -5.65 -9.66 -17.89
C TRP A 310 -6.32 -10.65 -18.85
N ASP A 311 -6.10 -10.48 -20.17
CA ASP A 311 -6.53 -11.44 -21.18
C ASP A 311 -5.47 -12.54 -21.46
N ILE A 312 -4.27 -12.43 -20.88
CA ILE A 312 -3.20 -13.41 -21.04
C ILE A 312 -3.45 -14.60 -20.10
N PRO A 313 -3.49 -15.85 -20.58
CA PRO A 313 -3.60 -17.03 -19.73
C PRO A 313 -2.48 -17.09 -18.69
N CYS A 314 -2.84 -17.27 -17.42
CA CYS A 314 -1.89 -17.36 -16.33
C CYS A 314 -2.50 -18.11 -15.14
N ASP A 315 -1.64 -18.66 -14.27
CA ASP A 315 -2.06 -19.23 -12.99
C ASP A 315 -2.26 -18.16 -11.92
N ILE A 316 -1.43 -17.12 -11.94
CA ILE A 316 -1.39 -16.08 -10.91
C ILE A 316 -1.40 -14.70 -11.57
N ALA A 317 -2.25 -13.80 -11.06
CA ALA A 317 -2.30 -12.41 -11.46
C ALA A 317 -1.89 -11.49 -10.30
N LEU A 318 -0.91 -10.61 -10.55
CA LEU A 318 -0.42 -9.61 -9.60
C LEU A 318 -0.67 -8.20 -10.12
N PRO A 319 -1.80 -7.57 -9.75
CA PRO A 319 -2.08 -6.19 -10.12
C PRO A 319 -1.20 -5.22 -9.29
N CYS A 320 -0.15 -4.69 -9.93
CA CYS A 320 0.91 -3.89 -9.32
C CYS A 320 1.05 -2.47 -9.91
N ALA A 321 0.12 -2.02 -10.76
CA ALA A 321 0.23 -0.72 -11.43
C ALA A 321 -0.51 0.39 -10.66
N THR A 322 -1.83 0.46 -10.81
CA THR A 322 -2.61 1.60 -10.31
C THR A 322 -3.95 1.18 -9.73
N GLN A 323 -4.56 2.12 -9.00
CA GLN A 323 -5.92 1.99 -8.47
C GLN A 323 -6.93 1.77 -9.61
N ASN A 324 -7.91 0.86 -9.37
CA ASN A 324 -9.04 0.57 -10.26
C ASN A 324 -8.63 0.11 -11.68
N GLU A 325 -7.47 -0.52 -11.82
CA GLU A 325 -6.97 -1.01 -13.11
C GLU A 325 -7.62 -2.33 -13.57
N LEU A 326 -8.06 -3.19 -12.65
CA LEU A 326 -8.66 -4.48 -12.93
C LEU A 326 -10.18 -4.39 -12.76
N LYS A 327 -10.90 -4.48 -13.88
CA LYS A 327 -12.35 -4.30 -13.95
C LYS A 327 -13.07 -5.66 -13.91
N GLU A 328 -14.40 -5.64 -13.76
CA GLU A 328 -15.22 -6.86 -13.71
C GLU A 328 -15.01 -7.76 -14.95
N LYS A 329 -14.92 -7.18 -16.15
CA LYS A 329 -14.64 -7.93 -17.38
C LYS A 329 -13.29 -8.64 -17.33
N ASP A 330 -12.28 -7.97 -16.75
CA ASP A 330 -10.91 -8.49 -16.66
C ASP A 330 -10.86 -9.65 -15.65
N ALA A 331 -11.61 -9.56 -14.55
CA ALA A 331 -11.76 -10.66 -13.59
C ALA A 331 -12.39 -11.91 -14.23
N LYS A 332 -13.44 -11.72 -15.04
CA LYS A 332 -14.07 -12.82 -15.82
C LYS A 332 -13.08 -13.42 -16.81
N SER A 333 -12.27 -12.61 -17.48
CA SER A 333 -11.24 -13.06 -18.40
C SER A 333 -10.18 -13.90 -17.70
N LEU A 334 -9.65 -13.45 -16.56
CA LEU A 334 -8.68 -14.19 -15.74
C LEU A 334 -9.22 -15.57 -15.34
N ILE A 335 -10.45 -15.65 -14.85
CA ILE A 335 -11.07 -16.91 -14.44
C ILE A 335 -11.22 -17.86 -15.63
N ASN A 336 -11.73 -17.37 -16.76
CA ASN A 336 -11.91 -18.16 -17.96
C ASN A 336 -10.57 -18.68 -18.51
N ASN A 337 -9.48 -17.97 -18.26
CA ASN A 337 -8.13 -18.33 -18.67
C ASN A 337 -7.38 -19.18 -17.64
N GLY A 338 -8.05 -19.64 -16.58
CA GLY A 338 -7.48 -20.59 -15.61
C GLY A 338 -6.74 -19.97 -14.43
N CYS A 339 -6.84 -18.65 -14.21
CA CYS A 339 -6.22 -18.01 -13.06
C CYS A 339 -6.82 -18.52 -11.74
N VAL A 340 -5.96 -18.99 -10.83
CA VAL A 340 -6.35 -19.55 -9.52
C VAL A 340 -6.05 -18.62 -8.36
N CYS A 341 -5.17 -17.61 -8.56
CA CYS A 341 -4.72 -16.72 -7.50
C CYS A 341 -4.55 -15.27 -8.00
N VAL A 342 -5.14 -14.33 -7.28
CA VAL A 342 -4.98 -12.89 -7.49
C VAL A 342 -4.48 -12.25 -6.20
N SER A 343 -3.30 -11.59 -6.23
CA SER A 343 -2.73 -10.92 -5.07
C SER A 343 -2.40 -9.47 -5.40
N GLU A 344 -3.07 -8.53 -4.75
CA GLU A 344 -2.96 -7.10 -5.02
C GLU A 344 -1.63 -6.51 -4.54
N GLY A 345 -0.81 -6.02 -5.47
CA GLY A 345 0.42 -5.28 -5.16
C GLY A 345 0.19 -3.76 -5.06
N ALA A 346 -0.70 -3.22 -5.88
CA ALA A 346 -1.13 -1.83 -5.79
C ALA A 346 -2.19 -1.63 -4.68
N ASN A 347 -2.50 -0.38 -4.36
CA ASN A 347 -3.61 -0.07 -3.46
C ASN A 347 -4.92 -0.03 -4.26
N MET A 348 -5.88 -0.89 -3.89
CA MET A 348 -7.19 -1.03 -4.52
C MET A 348 -7.15 -1.13 -6.08
N PRO A 349 -6.36 -2.02 -6.66
CA PRO A 349 -6.30 -2.16 -8.11
C PRO A 349 -7.55 -2.79 -8.69
N CYS A 350 -8.25 -3.65 -7.92
CA CYS A 350 -9.49 -4.28 -8.34
C CYS A 350 -10.71 -3.41 -8.00
N VAL A 351 -11.60 -3.20 -8.97
CA VAL A 351 -12.88 -2.54 -8.69
C VAL A 351 -13.83 -3.48 -7.93
N PRO A 352 -14.82 -2.97 -7.16
CA PRO A 352 -15.75 -3.81 -6.38
C PRO A 352 -16.45 -4.90 -7.21
N GLY A 353 -16.76 -4.63 -8.48
CA GLY A 353 -17.33 -5.62 -9.40
C GLY A 353 -16.39 -6.79 -9.68
N ALA A 354 -15.09 -6.54 -9.82
CA ALA A 354 -14.08 -7.60 -10.01
C ALA A 354 -13.94 -8.46 -8.75
N ILE A 355 -13.90 -7.85 -7.57
CA ILE A 355 -13.82 -8.55 -6.28
C ILE A 355 -15.02 -9.49 -6.10
N LYS A 356 -16.22 -9.02 -6.42
CA LYS A 356 -17.44 -9.86 -6.39
C LYS A 356 -17.32 -11.08 -7.31
N VAL A 357 -16.75 -10.92 -8.50
CA VAL A 357 -16.51 -12.03 -9.43
C VAL A 357 -15.54 -13.04 -8.84
N PHE A 358 -14.42 -12.61 -8.28
CA PHE A 358 -13.44 -13.51 -7.63
C PHE A 358 -14.05 -14.28 -6.47
N LYS A 359 -14.81 -13.61 -5.59
CA LYS A 359 -15.51 -14.26 -4.46
C LYS A 359 -16.55 -15.29 -4.93
N ALA A 360 -17.35 -14.95 -5.94
CA ALA A 360 -18.37 -15.87 -6.48
C ALA A 360 -17.77 -17.16 -7.05
N HIS A 361 -16.55 -17.07 -7.61
CA HIS A 361 -15.83 -18.22 -8.17
C HIS A 361 -14.83 -18.85 -7.18
N LYS A 362 -14.78 -18.33 -5.94
CA LYS A 362 -13.89 -18.84 -4.87
C LYS A 362 -12.39 -18.83 -5.26
N ILE A 363 -11.97 -17.85 -6.05
CA ILE A 363 -10.57 -17.63 -6.40
C ILE A 363 -9.78 -17.23 -5.14
N LEU A 364 -8.54 -17.64 -5.02
CA LEU A 364 -7.62 -17.14 -3.99
C LEU A 364 -7.35 -15.65 -4.25
N TYR A 365 -8.14 -14.79 -3.63
CA TYR A 365 -8.05 -13.34 -3.79
C TYR A 365 -7.55 -12.67 -2.52
N ALA A 366 -6.43 -11.94 -2.60
CA ALA A 366 -5.85 -11.17 -1.52
C ALA A 366 -6.03 -9.67 -1.73
N PRO A 367 -6.71 -8.96 -0.80
CA PRO A 367 -6.83 -7.50 -0.85
C PRO A 367 -5.49 -6.82 -0.55
N GLY A 368 -5.24 -5.67 -1.17
CA GLY A 368 -3.98 -4.93 -1.04
C GLY A 368 -3.60 -4.60 0.40
N LYS A 369 -4.58 -4.32 1.28
CA LYS A 369 -4.31 -4.05 2.70
C LYS A 369 -3.60 -5.21 3.42
N ALA A 370 -3.75 -6.45 2.96
CA ALA A 370 -3.06 -7.63 3.47
C ALA A 370 -1.81 -7.95 2.62
N SER A 371 -1.98 -8.13 1.32
CA SER A 371 -0.92 -8.62 0.43
C SER A 371 0.22 -7.63 0.22
N ASN A 372 -0.06 -6.33 0.09
CA ASN A 372 0.99 -5.31 -0.12
C ASN A 372 1.52 -4.68 1.19
N ALA A 373 1.13 -5.22 2.34
CA ALA A 373 1.56 -4.73 3.66
C ALA A 373 3.08 -4.85 3.90
N GLY A 374 3.81 -5.59 3.06
CA GLY A 374 5.26 -5.72 3.17
C GLY A 374 5.99 -4.39 3.22
N GLY A 375 5.56 -3.40 2.44
CA GLY A 375 6.16 -2.07 2.44
C GLY A 375 6.07 -1.36 3.78
N VAL A 376 4.91 -1.38 4.43
CA VAL A 376 4.74 -0.79 5.77
C VAL A 376 5.36 -1.66 6.86
N ALA A 377 5.38 -2.98 6.69
CA ALA A 377 6.07 -3.89 7.59
C ALA A 377 7.57 -3.54 7.68
N VAL A 378 8.27 -3.44 6.55
CA VAL A 378 9.69 -3.05 6.55
C VAL A 378 9.87 -1.59 7.02
N SER A 379 8.90 -0.71 6.81
CA SER A 379 8.95 0.63 7.43
C SER A 379 8.92 0.54 8.97
N GLY A 380 8.11 -0.36 9.55
CA GLY A 380 8.12 -0.62 10.99
C GLY A 380 9.43 -1.26 11.47
N LEU A 381 10.01 -2.17 10.67
CA LEU A 381 11.34 -2.72 10.94
C LEU A 381 12.44 -1.63 10.88
N GLU A 382 12.32 -0.64 9.97
CA GLU A 382 13.20 0.53 9.95
C GLU A 382 13.07 1.35 11.24
N MET A 383 11.83 1.57 11.73
CA MET A 383 11.61 2.22 13.02
C MET A 383 12.27 1.46 14.18
N ALA A 384 12.14 0.13 14.22
CA ALA A 384 12.79 -0.71 15.22
C ALA A 384 14.33 -0.58 15.16
N GLN A 385 14.93 -0.65 13.97
CA GLN A 385 16.37 -0.48 13.78
C GLN A 385 16.82 0.93 14.23
N ASN A 386 16.02 1.97 13.95
CA ASN A 386 16.33 3.34 14.38
C ASN A 386 16.28 3.47 15.91
N SER A 387 15.31 2.83 16.58
CA SER A 387 15.21 2.84 18.04
C SER A 387 16.37 2.10 18.70
N LEU A 388 16.84 1.02 18.10
CA LEU A 388 18.00 0.26 18.55
C LEU A 388 19.33 0.93 18.21
N ARG A 389 19.34 1.90 17.26
CA ARG A 389 20.55 2.47 16.63
C ARG A 389 21.47 1.41 16.04
N TYR A 390 20.86 0.38 15.44
CA TYR A 390 21.54 -0.77 14.88
C TYR A 390 20.86 -1.20 13.57
N SER A 391 21.65 -1.55 12.56
CA SER A 391 21.14 -1.99 11.26
C SER A 391 21.19 -3.51 11.15
N TRP A 392 20.10 -4.11 10.67
CA TRP A 392 20.02 -5.54 10.38
C TRP A 392 20.51 -5.85 8.98
N SER A 393 21.03 -7.06 8.81
CA SER A 393 21.42 -7.59 7.50
C SER A 393 20.19 -7.80 6.59
N ARG A 394 20.43 -7.88 5.28
CA ARG A 394 19.37 -8.20 4.31
C ARG A 394 18.61 -9.48 4.66
N LYS A 395 19.32 -10.52 5.11
CA LYS A 395 18.72 -11.80 5.51
C LYS A 395 17.79 -11.65 6.72
N GLU A 396 18.23 -10.92 7.73
CA GLU A 396 17.40 -10.67 8.94
C GLU A 396 16.12 -9.89 8.60
N VAL A 397 16.23 -8.83 7.79
CA VAL A 397 15.06 -8.06 7.38
C VAL A 397 14.11 -8.88 6.52
N ASP A 398 14.62 -9.68 5.55
CA ASP A 398 13.77 -10.51 4.70
C ASP A 398 13.09 -11.64 5.50
N SER A 399 13.80 -12.26 6.44
CA SER A 399 13.22 -13.29 7.33
C SER A 399 12.08 -12.70 8.20
N LYS A 400 12.29 -11.53 8.77
CA LYS A 400 11.23 -10.82 9.53
C LYS A 400 10.06 -10.40 8.66
N LEU A 401 10.31 -9.98 7.42
CA LEU A 401 9.25 -9.68 6.46
C LEU A 401 8.42 -10.94 6.16
N GLN A 402 9.06 -12.08 5.91
CA GLN A 402 8.36 -13.35 5.67
C GLN A 402 7.51 -13.76 6.88
N GLU A 403 8.06 -13.67 8.09
CA GLU A 403 7.33 -13.94 9.34
C GLU A 403 6.08 -13.04 9.46
N ILE A 404 6.23 -11.74 9.28
CA ILE A 404 5.09 -10.80 9.31
C ILE A 404 4.04 -11.15 8.24
N MET A 405 4.46 -11.48 7.01
CA MET A 405 3.51 -11.86 5.96
C MET A 405 2.80 -13.17 6.25
N ASN A 406 3.45 -14.12 6.93
CA ASN A 406 2.83 -15.36 7.43
C ASN A 406 1.77 -15.04 8.50
N ASP A 407 2.08 -14.16 9.44
CA ASP A 407 1.16 -13.74 10.51
C ASP A 407 -0.07 -13.00 9.97
N ILE A 408 0.13 -12.13 8.97
CA ILE A 408 -0.97 -11.46 8.27
C ILE A 408 -1.88 -12.50 7.61
N HIS A 409 -1.29 -13.46 6.90
CA HIS A 409 -2.06 -14.52 6.24
C HIS A 409 -2.82 -15.38 7.26
N ALA A 410 -2.18 -15.81 8.34
CA ALA A 410 -2.81 -16.58 9.42
C ALA A 410 -3.99 -15.82 10.07
N SER A 411 -3.82 -14.52 10.30
CA SER A 411 -4.89 -13.67 10.82
C SER A 411 -6.08 -13.56 9.86
N CYS A 412 -5.79 -13.42 8.56
CA CYS A 412 -6.84 -13.41 7.53
C CYS A 412 -7.57 -14.76 7.46
N LEU A 413 -6.87 -15.88 7.57
CA LEU A 413 -7.47 -17.22 7.64
C LEU A 413 -8.43 -17.36 8.82
N THR A 414 -7.98 -16.98 10.02
CA THR A 414 -8.76 -17.11 11.26
C THR A 414 -10.13 -16.43 11.17
N HIS A 415 -10.20 -15.29 10.52
CA HIS A 415 -11.41 -14.46 10.45
C HIS A 415 -12.14 -14.49 9.11
N GLY A 416 -11.50 -15.05 8.07
CA GLY A 416 -12.06 -15.13 6.72
C GLY A 416 -12.57 -16.52 6.33
N GLN A 417 -12.44 -17.53 7.20
CA GLN A 417 -12.84 -18.90 6.89
C GLN A 417 -14.34 -18.99 6.59
N GLU A 418 -14.68 -19.54 5.43
CA GLU A 418 -16.03 -19.84 4.98
C GLU A 418 -16.16 -21.34 4.62
N LYS A 419 -17.36 -21.79 4.26
CA LYS A 419 -17.56 -23.18 3.82
C LYS A 419 -16.79 -23.49 2.54
N GLY A 420 -15.64 -24.14 2.68
CA GLY A 420 -14.81 -24.63 1.58
C GLY A 420 -13.97 -23.59 0.86
N TRP A 421 -13.79 -22.39 1.41
CA TRP A 421 -12.89 -21.35 0.90
C TRP A 421 -12.59 -20.29 1.95
N VAL A 422 -11.72 -19.31 1.61
CA VAL A 422 -11.35 -18.22 2.50
C VAL A 422 -11.66 -16.88 1.84
N ASP A 423 -12.48 -16.06 2.51
CA ASP A 423 -12.66 -14.65 2.17
C ASP A 423 -11.56 -13.80 2.84
N TYR A 424 -10.44 -13.64 2.17
CA TYR A 424 -9.30 -12.89 2.69
C TYR A 424 -9.60 -11.41 2.91
N GLU A 425 -10.53 -10.81 2.15
CA GLU A 425 -10.95 -9.42 2.36
C GLU A 425 -11.72 -9.27 3.68
N LYS A 426 -12.69 -10.13 3.92
CA LYS A 426 -13.41 -10.22 5.20
C LYS A 426 -12.44 -10.48 6.35
N GLY A 427 -11.54 -11.46 6.16
CA GLY A 427 -10.51 -11.82 7.13
C GLY A 427 -9.63 -10.65 7.51
N ALA A 428 -9.10 -9.92 6.53
CA ALA A 428 -8.26 -8.74 6.75
C ALA A 428 -9.00 -7.62 7.48
N ASN A 429 -10.24 -7.32 7.07
CA ASN A 429 -11.04 -6.27 7.71
C ASN A 429 -11.36 -6.61 9.17
N ILE A 430 -11.78 -7.86 9.48
CA ILE A 430 -12.11 -8.26 10.85
C ILE A 430 -10.85 -8.34 11.72
N ALA A 431 -9.77 -8.96 11.25
CA ALA A 431 -8.52 -9.07 12.02
C ALA A 431 -7.95 -7.67 12.34
N GLY A 432 -7.91 -6.79 11.35
CA GLY A 432 -7.46 -5.41 11.54
C GLY A 432 -8.33 -4.64 12.52
N PHE A 433 -9.65 -4.79 12.43
CA PHE A 433 -10.60 -4.18 13.36
C PHE A 433 -10.36 -4.64 14.80
N ILE A 434 -10.31 -5.95 15.07
CA ILE A 434 -10.20 -6.51 16.41
C ILE A 434 -9.00 -5.92 17.14
N LYS A 435 -7.82 -5.94 16.55
CA LYS A 435 -6.59 -5.45 17.18
C LYS A 435 -6.69 -3.99 17.60
N VAL A 436 -7.23 -3.12 16.75
CA VAL A 436 -7.38 -1.70 17.05
C VAL A 436 -8.51 -1.47 18.05
N ALA A 437 -9.65 -2.14 17.87
CA ALA A 437 -10.82 -2.02 18.73
C ALA A 437 -10.51 -2.44 20.18
N ASP A 438 -9.81 -3.56 20.38
CA ASP A 438 -9.44 -4.05 21.69
C ASP A 438 -8.46 -3.09 22.40
N ALA A 439 -7.50 -2.52 21.66
CA ALA A 439 -6.62 -1.48 22.18
C ALA A 439 -7.39 -0.21 22.58
N MET A 440 -8.32 0.24 21.73
CA MET A 440 -9.20 1.40 22.04
C MET A 440 -10.07 1.15 23.25
N LEU A 441 -10.57 -0.07 23.45
CA LEU A 441 -11.35 -0.43 24.65
C LEU A 441 -10.48 -0.44 25.91
N ALA A 442 -9.28 -1.02 25.84
CA ALA A 442 -8.35 -1.12 26.96
C ALA A 442 -7.87 0.27 27.42
N GLN A 443 -7.69 1.21 26.50
CA GLN A 443 -7.23 2.57 26.79
C GLN A 443 -8.37 3.53 27.20
N GLY A 444 -9.62 3.13 27.04
CA GLY A 444 -10.79 3.92 27.45
C GLY A 444 -11.21 4.96 26.41
N ILE A 445 -11.68 6.10 26.91
CA ILE A 445 -12.15 7.23 26.07
C ILE A 445 -11.12 8.36 26.19
N VAL A 446 -10.26 8.45 25.21
CA VAL A 446 -9.16 9.43 25.11
C VAL A 446 -9.28 10.24 23.83
#